data_275552c5c12aa1475fb44e7922751f95
#
_entry.id   275552c5c12aa1475fb44e7922751f95
#
_cell.length_a   1.000
_cell.length_b   1.000
_cell.length_c   1.000
_cell.angle_alpha   90.00
_cell.angle_beta   90.00
_cell.angle_gamma   90.00
#
_symmetry.space_group_name_H-M   'P 1'
#
loop_
_entity.id
_entity.type
_entity.pdbx_description
1 polymer ?
#
loop_
_entity_poly.entity_id
_entity_poly.type
_entity_poly.pdbx_seq_one_letter_code
_entity_poly.pdbx_strand_id
1 'polypeptide(L)'
;MFILNVWKVLGRIYQQIYYTQIENIYEIAAWYGIALAKGHAFVDGNKRTGLATMLTFLEIQGVDIQYDTGLDDLMVEIVESQEAHEILAEHVAEFLYQLTL
;
A
#
# COMPACT_ATOMS: atom_id res chain seq x y z
N MET A 1 -16.48 12.66 0.64
CA MET A 1 -15.55 11.82 1.42
C MET A 1 -14.84 12.66 2.46
N PHE A 2 -14.88 12.24 3.70
CA PHE A 2 -14.15 12.91 4.77
C PHE A 2 -12.84 12.21 5.03
N ILE A 3 -11.79 13.00 5.24
CA ILE A 3 -10.47 12.49 5.60
C ILE A 3 -10.40 12.37 7.12
N LEU A 4 -10.27 11.14 7.62
CA LEU A 4 -10.15 10.86 9.04
C LEU A 4 -8.73 10.35 9.30
N ASN A 5 -8.00 10.99 10.20
CA ASN A 5 -6.71 10.45 10.66
C ASN A 5 -5.67 10.21 9.57
N VAL A 6 -5.83 10.81 8.39
CA VAL A 6 -4.90 10.55 7.28
C VAL A 6 -3.46 10.93 7.66
N TRP A 7 -3.29 12.03 8.37
CA TRP A 7 -1.98 12.47 8.80
C TRP A 7 -1.34 11.51 9.79
N LYS A 8 -2.16 10.92 10.68
CA LYS A 8 -1.65 9.91 11.62
C LYS A 8 -1.21 8.65 10.90
N VAL A 9 -2.01 8.21 9.92
CA VAL A 9 -1.68 7.02 9.14
C VAL A 9 -0.39 7.24 8.37
N LEU A 10 -0.30 8.34 7.63
CA LEU A 10 0.88 8.65 6.84
C LEU A 10 2.11 8.86 7.72
N GLY A 11 1.95 9.50 8.88
CA GLY A 11 3.04 9.70 9.82
C GLY A 11 3.59 8.40 10.35
N ARG A 12 2.71 7.46 10.70
CA ARG A 12 3.15 6.13 11.18
C ARG A 12 3.91 5.37 10.10
N ILE A 13 3.45 5.45 8.85
CA ILE A 13 4.11 4.78 7.74
C ILE A 13 5.46 5.41 7.47
N TYR A 14 5.54 6.73 7.46
CA TYR A 14 6.80 7.43 7.28
C TYR A 14 7.81 7.00 8.35
N GLN A 15 7.38 6.94 9.61
CA GLN A 15 8.25 6.50 10.70
C GLN A 15 8.68 5.05 10.52
N GLN A 16 7.77 4.18 10.14
CA GLN A 16 8.07 2.78 9.90
C GLN A 16 9.15 2.63 8.83
N ILE A 17 8.99 3.33 7.72
CA ILE A 17 9.94 3.28 6.60
C ILE A 17 11.29 3.85 7.04
N TYR A 18 11.27 4.98 7.75
CA TYR A 18 12.49 5.65 8.18
C TYR A 18 13.29 4.78 9.16
N TYR A 19 12.62 4.24 10.18
CA TYR A 19 13.32 3.50 11.24
C TYR A 19 13.73 2.09 10.81
N THR A 20 13.01 1.47 9.91
CA THR A 20 13.36 0.14 9.39
C THR A 20 14.29 0.22 8.18
N GLN A 21 14.53 1.41 7.67
CA GLN A 21 15.42 1.65 6.53
C GLN A 21 15.06 0.82 5.31
N ILE A 22 13.75 0.73 5.01
CA ILE A 22 13.26 0.02 3.84
C ILE A 22 13.70 0.80 2.59
N GLU A 23 14.45 0.14 1.70
CA GLU A 23 14.94 0.75 0.47
C GLU A 23 14.21 0.27 -0.77
N ASN A 24 13.57 -0.91 -0.70
CA ASN A 24 12.87 -1.48 -1.84
C ASN A 24 11.59 -0.69 -2.09
N ILE A 25 11.49 -0.08 -3.29
CA ILE A 25 10.34 0.78 -3.60
C ILE A 25 9.01 0.02 -3.63
N TYR A 26 9.04 -1.26 -3.95
CA TYR A 26 7.81 -2.08 -3.95
C TYR A 26 7.32 -2.30 -2.52
N GLU A 27 8.24 -2.50 -1.59
CA GLU A 27 7.87 -2.63 -0.18
C GLU A 27 7.36 -1.31 0.39
N ILE A 28 7.98 -0.19 0.01
CA ILE A 28 7.51 1.12 0.43
C ILE A 28 6.08 1.35 -0.07
N ALA A 29 5.84 1.05 -1.35
CA ALA A 29 4.50 1.15 -1.91
C ALA A 29 3.51 0.26 -1.15
N ALA A 30 3.92 -0.97 -0.84
CA ALA A 30 3.10 -1.92 -0.11
C ALA A 30 2.72 -1.38 1.28
N TRP A 31 3.67 -0.79 2.00
CA TRP A 31 3.41 -0.22 3.31
C TRP A 31 2.36 0.89 3.23
N TYR A 32 2.46 1.79 2.24
CA TYR A 32 1.45 2.83 2.05
C TYR A 32 0.08 2.22 1.78
N GLY A 33 0.02 1.23 0.90
CA GLY A 33 -1.25 0.59 0.55
C GLY A 33 -1.90 -0.10 1.74
N ILE A 34 -1.10 -0.86 2.51
CA ILE A 34 -1.59 -1.57 3.69
C ILE A 34 -2.11 -0.57 4.74
N ALA A 35 -1.34 0.47 5.00
CA ALA A 35 -1.72 1.45 6.02
C ALA A 35 -3.00 2.17 5.67
N LEU A 36 -3.16 2.57 4.41
CA LEU A 36 -4.35 3.29 3.99
C LEU A 36 -5.56 2.36 3.91
N ALA A 37 -5.37 1.13 3.44
CA ALA A 37 -6.48 0.19 3.34
C ALA A 37 -6.99 -0.27 4.71
N LYS A 38 -6.09 -0.47 5.66
CA LYS A 38 -6.43 -0.98 7.00
C LYS A 38 -6.53 0.11 8.06
N GLY A 39 -6.05 1.31 7.76
CA GLY A 39 -5.92 2.37 8.77
C GLY A 39 -7.17 3.20 9.01
N HIS A 40 -8.24 2.95 8.27
CA HIS A 40 -9.50 3.69 8.39
C HIS A 40 -9.30 5.21 8.30
N ALA A 41 -8.40 5.64 7.40
CA ALA A 41 -8.09 7.06 7.22
C ALA A 41 -9.27 7.84 6.62
N PHE A 42 -10.14 7.13 5.90
CA PHE A 42 -11.34 7.70 5.29
C PHE A 42 -12.57 6.98 5.81
N VAL A 43 -13.71 7.65 5.71
CA VAL A 43 -15.00 7.02 6.04
C VAL A 43 -15.26 5.87 5.06
N ASP A 44 -14.91 6.08 3.79
CA ASP A 44 -15.14 5.12 2.72
C ASP A 44 -14.01 5.24 1.71
N GLY A 45 -13.84 4.22 0.89
CA GLY A 45 -12.85 4.23 -0.18
C GLY A 45 -11.43 3.94 0.26
N ASN A 46 -11.22 3.33 1.42
CA ASN A 46 -9.87 3.03 1.92
C ASN A 46 -9.10 2.08 1.01
N LYS A 47 -9.74 1.03 0.52
CA LYS A 47 -9.10 0.08 -0.41
C LYS A 47 -8.69 0.77 -1.71
N ARG A 48 -9.60 1.57 -2.25
CA ARG A 48 -9.35 2.28 -3.51
C ARG A 48 -8.23 3.28 -3.36
N THR A 49 -8.23 4.03 -2.27
CA THR A 49 -7.17 5.01 -1.99
C THR A 49 -5.83 4.31 -1.77
N GLY A 50 -5.83 3.19 -1.06
CA GLY A 50 -4.62 2.40 -0.85
C GLY A 50 -4.02 1.94 -2.17
N LEU A 51 -4.84 1.39 -3.06
CA LEU A 51 -4.38 0.93 -4.36
C LEU A 51 -3.85 2.10 -5.20
N ALA A 52 -4.60 3.19 -5.27
CA ALA A 52 -4.17 4.35 -6.04
C ALA A 52 -2.85 4.91 -5.53
N THR A 53 -2.66 4.92 -4.22
CA THR A 53 -1.42 5.42 -3.62
C THR A 53 -0.24 4.54 -3.98
N MET A 54 -0.39 3.22 -3.92
CA MET A 54 0.67 2.29 -4.31
C MET A 54 1.10 2.50 -5.76
N LEU A 55 0.13 2.58 -6.66
CA LEU A 55 0.41 2.71 -8.08
C LEU A 55 1.02 4.07 -8.41
N THR A 56 0.51 5.13 -7.78
CA THR A 56 1.01 6.49 -7.99
C THR A 56 2.44 6.61 -7.47
N PHE A 57 2.71 6.05 -6.29
CA PHE A 57 4.06 6.07 -5.75
C PHE A 57 5.05 5.41 -6.70
N LEU A 58 4.71 4.21 -7.21
CA LEU A 58 5.58 3.50 -8.12
C LEU A 58 5.75 4.26 -9.43
N GLU A 59 4.69 4.88 -9.94
CA GLU A 59 4.76 5.69 -11.16
C GLU A 59 5.73 6.86 -10.98
N ILE A 60 5.69 7.52 -9.83
CA ILE A 60 6.61 8.63 -9.53
C ILE A 60 8.05 8.11 -9.51
N GLN A 61 8.27 6.87 -9.08
CA GLN A 61 9.58 6.24 -9.06
C GLN A 61 10.01 5.71 -10.42
N GLY A 62 9.21 5.93 -11.46
CA GLY A 62 9.53 5.49 -12.82
C GLY A 62 9.13 4.05 -13.12
N VAL A 63 8.26 3.47 -12.30
CA VAL A 63 7.80 2.09 -12.48
C VAL A 63 6.34 2.09 -12.92
N ASP A 64 6.08 1.51 -14.08
CA ASP A 64 4.73 1.32 -14.58
C ASP A 64 4.25 -0.08 -14.24
N ILE A 65 3.06 -0.15 -13.68
CA ILE A 65 2.41 -1.40 -13.29
C ILE A 65 1.30 -1.69 -14.27
N GLN A 66 1.29 -2.89 -14.84
CA GLN A 66 0.20 -3.34 -15.68
C GLN A 66 -1.06 -3.52 -14.84
N TYR A 67 -2.14 -2.81 -15.21
CA TYR A 67 -3.38 -2.98 -14.49
C TYR A 67 -3.93 -4.38 -14.71
N ASP A 68 -4.40 -4.99 -13.62
CA ASP A 68 -4.94 -6.34 -13.62
C ASP A 68 -6.03 -6.39 -12.56
N THR A 69 -7.12 -7.11 -12.85
CA THR A 69 -8.22 -7.25 -11.89
C THR A 69 -7.78 -7.89 -10.59
N GLY A 70 -6.67 -8.63 -10.61
CA GLY A 70 -6.06 -9.17 -9.40
C GLY A 70 -5.62 -8.10 -8.41
N LEU A 71 -5.41 -6.86 -8.87
CA LEU A 71 -5.09 -5.76 -7.96
C LEU A 71 -6.26 -5.44 -7.02
N ASP A 72 -7.49 -5.50 -7.52
CA ASP A 72 -8.66 -5.29 -6.68
C ASP A 72 -8.80 -6.41 -5.65
N ASP A 73 -8.57 -7.65 -6.08
CA ASP A 73 -8.59 -8.80 -5.18
C ASP A 73 -7.49 -8.70 -4.13
N LEU A 74 -6.31 -8.20 -4.52
CA LEU A 74 -5.20 -7.97 -3.60
C LEU A 74 -5.62 -7.02 -2.48
N MET A 75 -6.35 -5.96 -2.81
CA MET A 75 -6.76 -5.00 -1.79
C MET A 75 -7.75 -5.63 -0.80
N VAL A 76 -8.62 -6.52 -1.26
CA VAL A 76 -9.52 -7.25 -0.38
C VAL A 76 -8.70 -8.17 0.54
N GLU A 77 -7.73 -8.89 0.00
CA GLU A 77 -6.85 -9.75 0.79
C GLU A 77 -6.10 -8.95 1.85
N ILE A 78 -5.61 -7.77 1.50
CA ILE A 78 -4.92 -6.91 2.47
C ILE A 78 -5.82 -6.60 3.65
N VAL A 79 -7.05 -6.17 3.39
CA VAL A 79 -7.98 -5.77 4.44
C VAL A 79 -8.34 -6.96 5.33
N GLU A 80 -8.48 -8.15 4.76
CA GLU A 80 -8.89 -9.35 5.47
C GLU A 80 -7.72 -10.08 6.14
N SER A 81 -6.49 -9.76 5.79
CA SER A 81 -5.31 -10.49 6.27
C SER A 81 -5.12 -10.35 7.77
N GLN A 82 -4.76 -11.47 8.40
CA GLN A 82 -4.36 -11.53 9.80
C GLN A 82 -2.84 -11.61 9.94
N GLU A 83 -2.12 -11.58 8.84
CA GLU A 83 -0.66 -11.68 8.86
C GLU A 83 -0.03 -10.42 9.49
N ALA A 84 1.17 -10.57 10.04
CA ALA A 84 1.96 -9.42 10.45
C ALA A 84 2.20 -8.51 9.24
N HIS A 85 2.18 -7.21 9.45
CA HIS A 85 2.30 -6.25 8.35
C HIS A 85 3.60 -6.40 7.59
N GLU A 86 4.69 -6.79 8.25
CA GLU A 86 5.98 -7.02 7.59
C GLU A 86 5.89 -8.14 6.55
N ILE A 87 5.23 -9.24 6.91
CA ILE A 87 5.04 -10.37 6.00
C ILE A 87 4.08 -9.98 4.87
N LEU A 88 3.00 -9.31 5.23
CA LEU A 88 2.02 -8.85 4.24
C LEU A 88 2.66 -7.89 3.23
N ALA A 89 3.51 -6.98 3.70
CA ALA A 89 4.21 -6.05 2.82
C ALA A 89 5.11 -6.78 1.82
N GLU A 90 5.80 -7.84 2.25
CA GLU A 90 6.62 -8.64 1.35
C GLU A 90 5.77 -9.30 0.26
N HIS A 91 4.62 -9.87 0.63
CA HIS A 91 3.72 -10.51 -0.32
C HIS A 91 3.16 -9.49 -1.33
N VAL A 92 2.75 -8.33 -0.84
CA VAL A 92 2.21 -7.27 -1.70
C VAL A 92 3.29 -6.75 -2.64
N ALA A 93 4.50 -6.55 -2.13
CA ALA A 93 5.62 -6.08 -2.95
C ALA A 93 5.92 -7.06 -4.07
N GLU A 94 5.93 -8.36 -3.79
CA GLU A 94 6.18 -9.39 -4.81
C GLU A 94 5.09 -9.36 -5.88
N PHE A 95 3.82 -9.22 -5.45
CA PHE A 95 2.71 -9.14 -6.39
C PHE A 95 2.87 -7.94 -7.33
N LEU A 96 3.21 -6.77 -6.78
CA LEU A 96 3.43 -5.57 -7.58
C LEU A 96 4.61 -5.73 -8.53
N TYR A 97 5.68 -6.35 -8.06
CA TYR A 97 6.86 -6.58 -8.89
C TYR A 97 6.53 -7.43 -10.10
N GLN A 98 5.71 -8.47 -9.93
CA GLN A 98 5.32 -9.35 -11.02
C GLN A 98 4.49 -8.64 -12.09
N LEU A 99 3.84 -7.53 -11.75
CA LEU A 99 3.04 -6.77 -12.69
C LEU A 99 3.81 -5.61 -13.32
N THR A 100 5.09 -5.46 -13.04
CA THR A 100 5.92 -4.39 -13.62
C THR A 100 6.08 -4.60 -15.12
N LEU A 101 5.83 -3.54 -15.88
CA LEU A 101 5.98 -3.54 -17.33
C LEU A 101 7.42 -3.37 -17.77
#